data_04b3aa7a18c18aea55cb2fd6eec24657
#
_entry.id   04b3aa7a18c18aea55cb2fd6eec24657
#
_cell.length_a   1.000
_cell.length_b   1.000
_cell.length_c   1.000
_cell.angle_alpha   90.00
_cell.angle_beta   90.00
_cell.angle_gamma   90.00
#
_symmetry.space_group_name_H-M   'P 1'
#
loop_
_entity.id
_entity.type
_entity.pdbx_description
1 polymer ?
#
loop_
_entity_poly.entity_id
_entity_poly.type
_entity_poly.pdbx_seq_one_letter_code
_entity_poly.pdbx_strand_id
1 'polypeptide(L)'
;MSARRSDRGSVSVELVILAPLFGLLLLGVIAVGRVSNARADVDAAARMAARDLSIARDPESRLADVERTVAETLDVGSASCRSMSMSASVADDVIEVTVTCSADLQEASVLPLPGSLTISGSASEVRDAFRERTP
;
A
#
# COMPACT_ATOMS: atom_id res chain seq x y z
N MET A 1 -11.13 27.83 59.94
CA MET A 1 -11.18 26.45 59.40
C MET A 1 -11.45 26.52 57.93
N SER A 2 -10.40 26.45 57.12
CA SER A 2 -10.50 26.50 55.63
C SER A 2 -10.88 25.12 55.10
N ALA A 3 -12.05 25.01 54.54
CA ALA A 3 -12.47 23.77 53.84
C ALA A 3 -11.63 23.60 52.59
N ARG A 4 -10.73 22.61 52.57
CA ARG A 4 -10.08 22.12 51.36
C ARG A 4 -11.15 21.52 50.46
N ARG A 5 -11.60 22.30 49.47
CA ARG A 5 -12.36 21.76 48.33
C ARG A 5 -11.52 20.69 47.69
N SER A 6 -12.02 19.49 47.67
CA SER A 6 -11.32 18.35 47.02
C SER A 6 -11.46 18.51 45.50
N ASP A 7 -10.37 18.87 44.85
CA ASP A 7 -10.22 18.92 43.37
C ASP A 7 -10.29 17.54 42.68
N ARG A 8 -10.71 16.49 43.41
CA ARG A 8 -10.81 15.13 42.90
C ARG A 8 -11.89 14.92 41.84
N GLY A 9 -12.88 15.81 41.74
CA GLY A 9 -13.93 15.72 40.73
C GLY A 9 -13.55 16.29 39.38
N SER A 10 -12.63 17.26 39.31
CA SER A 10 -12.21 17.94 38.08
C SER A 10 -11.40 17.03 37.17
N VAL A 11 -10.47 16.26 37.74
CA VAL A 11 -9.58 15.34 36.96
C VAL A 11 -10.37 14.18 36.33
N SER A 12 -11.41 13.67 37.01
CA SER A 12 -12.26 12.59 36.47
C SER A 12 -13.08 13.05 35.27
N VAL A 13 -13.62 14.28 35.30
CA VAL A 13 -14.40 14.84 34.19
C VAL A 13 -13.50 15.13 32.98
N GLU A 14 -12.29 15.64 33.21
CA GLU A 14 -11.31 15.91 32.19
C GLU A 14 -10.87 14.60 31.47
N LEU A 15 -10.65 13.52 32.22
CA LEU A 15 -10.28 12.22 31.67
C LEU A 15 -11.40 11.61 30.83
N VAL A 16 -12.66 11.78 31.20
CA VAL A 16 -13.83 11.28 30.45
C VAL A 16 -13.96 11.98 29.09
N ILE A 17 -13.58 13.26 28.99
CA ILE A 17 -13.62 14.02 27.74
C ILE A 17 -12.39 13.71 26.87
N LEU A 18 -11.21 13.55 27.49
CA LEU A 18 -9.98 13.28 26.77
C LEU A 18 -9.88 11.84 26.23
N ALA A 19 -10.43 10.86 26.92
CA ALA A 19 -10.36 9.46 26.53
C ALA A 19 -10.92 9.19 25.12
N PRO A 20 -12.10 9.66 24.72
CA PRO A 20 -12.60 9.47 23.35
C PRO A 20 -11.75 10.23 22.31
N LEU A 21 -11.20 11.38 22.66
CA LEU A 21 -10.31 12.14 21.76
C LEU A 21 -9.02 11.36 21.48
N PHE A 22 -8.39 10.80 22.53
CA PHE A 22 -7.22 9.92 22.36
C PHE A 22 -7.56 8.65 21.57
N GLY A 23 -8.73 8.07 21.79
CA GLY A 23 -9.20 6.92 21.02
C GLY A 23 -9.31 7.23 19.53
N LEU A 24 -9.90 8.35 19.16
CA LEU A 24 -9.99 8.80 17.76
C LEU A 24 -8.60 9.07 17.14
N LEU A 25 -7.70 9.67 17.92
CA LEU A 25 -6.34 9.93 17.46
C LEU A 25 -5.58 8.63 17.19
N LEU A 26 -5.68 7.64 18.09
CA LEU A 26 -5.08 6.32 17.89
C LEU A 26 -5.63 5.60 16.64
N LEU A 27 -6.95 5.64 16.46
CA LEU A 27 -7.59 5.08 15.25
C LEU A 27 -7.09 5.77 13.99
N GLY A 28 -6.89 7.07 14.00
CA GLY A 28 -6.32 7.84 12.90
C GLY A 28 -4.89 7.40 12.57
N VAL A 29 -4.04 7.23 13.57
CA VAL A 29 -2.66 6.76 13.39
C VAL A 29 -2.63 5.35 12.78
N ILE A 30 -3.49 4.44 13.27
CA ILE A 30 -3.58 3.09 12.73
C ILE A 30 -4.04 3.12 11.26
N ALA A 31 -5.04 3.93 10.92
CA ALA A 31 -5.53 4.06 9.55
C ALA A 31 -4.43 4.57 8.59
N VAL A 32 -3.69 5.62 8.99
CA VAL A 32 -2.57 6.15 8.21
C VAL A 32 -1.48 5.09 8.05
N GLY A 33 -1.15 4.35 9.11
CA GLY A 33 -0.16 3.27 9.08
C GLY A 33 -0.54 2.18 8.07
N ARG A 34 -1.81 1.75 8.03
CA ARG A 34 -2.30 0.75 7.07
C ARG A 34 -2.19 1.25 5.62
N VAL A 35 -2.59 2.48 5.34
CA VAL A 35 -2.47 3.07 4.00
C VAL A 35 -0.99 3.18 3.58
N SER A 36 -0.11 3.55 4.49
CA SER A 36 1.33 3.62 4.23
C SER A 36 1.93 2.26 3.88
N ASN A 37 1.56 1.22 4.63
CA ASN A 37 1.99 -0.15 4.34
C ASN A 37 1.46 -0.63 2.99
N ALA A 38 0.17 -0.38 2.69
CA ALA A 38 -0.44 -0.74 1.42
C ALA A 38 0.29 -0.09 0.22
N ARG A 39 0.69 1.17 0.35
CA ARG A 39 1.51 1.84 -0.68
C ARG A 39 2.88 1.18 -0.84
N ALA A 40 3.53 0.86 0.27
CA ALA A 40 4.83 0.18 0.23
C ALA A 40 4.76 -1.19 -0.45
N ASP A 41 3.67 -1.95 -0.23
CA ASP A 41 3.44 -3.25 -0.87
C ASP A 41 3.24 -3.11 -2.38
N VAL A 42 2.43 -2.13 -2.83
CA VAL A 42 2.20 -1.85 -4.26
C VAL A 42 3.50 -1.38 -4.94
N ASP A 43 4.27 -0.51 -4.30
CA ASP A 43 5.57 -0.06 -4.80
C ASP A 43 6.60 -1.21 -4.87
N ALA A 44 6.60 -2.11 -3.90
CA ALA A 44 7.45 -3.29 -3.90
C ALA A 44 7.06 -4.26 -5.03
N ALA A 45 5.76 -4.47 -5.25
CA ALA A 45 5.24 -5.29 -6.33
C ALA A 45 5.60 -4.73 -7.72
N ALA A 46 5.50 -3.40 -7.91
CA ALA A 46 5.92 -2.75 -9.14
C ALA A 46 7.41 -2.93 -9.42
N ARG A 47 8.27 -2.78 -8.39
CA ARG A 47 9.73 -3.02 -8.52
C ARG A 47 10.05 -4.48 -8.83
N MET A 48 9.38 -5.42 -8.19
CA MET A 48 9.55 -6.84 -8.45
C MET A 48 9.16 -7.18 -9.89
N ALA A 49 8.02 -6.69 -10.36
CA ALA A 49 7.55 -6.89 -11.72
C ALA A 49 8.50 -6.28 -12.77
N ALA A 50 8.95 -5.04 -12.58
CA ALA A 50 9.89 -4.38 -13.49
C ALA A 50 11.20 -5.15 -13.57
N ARG A 51 11.72 -5.63 -12.44
CA ARG A 51 12.95 -6.44 -12.40
C ARG A 51 12.77 -7.79 -13.10
N ASP A 52 11.66 -8.50 -12.86
CA ASP A 52 11.41 -9.81 -13.52
C ASP A 52 11.30 -9.65 -15.03
N LEU A 53 10.61 -8.61 -15.49
CA LEU A 53 10.51 -8.29 -16.92
C LEU A 53 11.85 -7.84 -17.54
N SER A 54 12.70 -7.13 -16.78
CA SER A 54 13.99 -6.62 -17.28
C SER A 54 15.00 -7.74 -17.59
N ILE A 55 14.93 -8.85 -16.85
CA ILE A 55 15.79 -10.02 -17.03
C ILE A 55 15.19 -11.06 -17.99
N ALA A 56 13.91 -10.91 -18.37
CA ALA A 56 13.24 -11.82 -19.27
C ALA A 56 13.78 -11.66 -20.71
N ARG A 57 14.01 -12.78 -21.39
CA ARG A 57 14.43 -12.77 -22.79
C ARG A 57 13.34 -12.20 -23.69
N ASP A 58 12.09 -12.48 -23.39
CA ASP A 58 10.90 -11.94 -24.04
C ASP A 58 9.92 -11.43 -22.97
N PRO A 59 9.94 -10.10 -22.69
CA PRO A 59 9.08 -9.51 -21.67
C PRO A 59 7.58 -9.67 -21.97
N GLU A 60 7.18 -9.66 -23.25
CA GLU A 60 5.77 -9.76 -23.62
C GLU A 60 5.18 -11.13 -23.26
N SER A 61 5.94 -12.20 -23.50
CA SER A 61 5.50 -13.56 -23.14
C SER A 61 5.43 -13.79 -21.63
N ARG A 62 6.21 -13.03 -20.85
CA ARG A 62 6.26 -13.13 -19.38
C ARG A 62 5.21 -12.28 -18.66
N LEU A 63 4.60 -11.33 -19.38
CA LEU A 63 3.71 -10.33 -18.78
C LEU A 63 2.57 -10.97 -17.98
N ALA A 64 1.90 -11.98 -18.55
CA ALA A 64 0.76 -12.63 -17.90
C ALA A 64 1.16 -13.40 -16.62
N ASP A 65 2.35 -14.01 -16.60
CA ASP A 65 2.87 -14.73 -15.44
C ASP A 65 3.25 -13.75 -14.32
N VAL A 66 3.92 -12.63 -14.69
CA VAL A 66 4.30 -11.60 -13.74
C VAL A 66 3.05 -10.93 -13.15
N GLU A 67 2.06 -10.62 -13.96
CA GLU A 67 0.78 -10.06 -13.49
C GLU A 67 0.09 -10.97 -12.47
N ARG A 68 0.06 -12.27 -12.72
CA ARG A 68 -0.49 -13.25 -11.78
C ARG A 68 0.30 -13.28 -10.47
N THR A 69 1.62 -13.27 -10.53
CA THR A 69 2.49 -13.26 -9.33
C THR A 69 2.29 -11.98 -8.51
N VAL A 70 2.15 -10.84 -9.18
CA VAL A 70 1.84 -9.55 -8.53
C VAL A 70 0.47 -9.61 -7.85
N ALA A 71 -0.55 -10.16 -8.52
CA ALA A 71 -1.88 -10.30 -7.96
C ALA A 71 -1.88 -11.19 -6.70
N GLU A 72 -1.22 -12.34 -6.75
CA GLU A 72 -1.07 -13.25 -5.60
C GLU A 72 -0.32 -12.57 -4.43
N THR A 73 0.72 -11.79 -4.73
CA THR A 73 1.51 -11.08 -3.71
C THR A 73 0.68 -10.01 -3.00
N LEU A 74 -0.14 -9.27 -3.75
CA LEU A 74 -0.98 -8.21 -3.20
C LEU A 74 -2.23 -8.73 -2.49
N ASP A 75 -2.72 -9.93 -2.85
CA ASP A 75 -3.84 -10.58 -2.15
C ASP A 75 -3.43 -11.05 -0.74
N VAL A 76 -2.18 -11.49 -0.57
CA VAL A 76 -1.63 -11.91 0.73
C VAL A 76 -1.12 -10.71 1.55
N GLY A 77 -0.88 -9.56 0.92
CA GLY A 77 -0.33 -8.35 1.53
C GLY A 77 -1.30 -7.61 2.44
N SER A 78 -0.81 -6.53 3.03
CA SER A 78 -1.58 -5.64 3.94
C SER A 78 -2.67 -4.84 3.24
N ALA A 79 -2.62 -4.77 1.91
CA ALA A 79 -3.62 -4.13 1.08
C ALA A 79 -4.46 -5.20 0.39
N SER A 80 -5.52 -5.67 0.99
CA SER A 80 -6.50 -6.53 0.30
C SER A 80 -7.00 -5.82 -0.97
N CYS A 81 -6.31 -6.05 -2.08
CA CYS A 81 -6.67 -5.47 -3.37
C CYS A 81 -7.92 -6.12 -3.91
N ARG A 82 -9.02 -5.39 -3.95
CA ARG A 82 -10.28 -5.87 -4.55
C ARG A 82 -10.18 -5.99 -6.06
N SER A 83 -9.44 -5.08 -6.68
CA SER A 83 -9.07 -5.13 -8.09
C SER A 83 -7.64 -4.64 -8.27
N MET A 84 -6.89 -5.37 -9.06
CA MET A 84 -5.52 -5.02 -9.45
C MET A 84 -5.47 -4.88 -10.97
N SER A 85 -4.71 -3.90 -11.44
CA SER A 85 -4.31 -3.77 -12.83
C SER A 85 -2.82 -3.48 -12.92
N MET A 86 -2.16 -4.11 -13.88
CA MET A 86 -0.76 -3.87 -14.18
C MET A 86 -0.63 -3.43 -15.63
N SER A 87 0.18 -2.42 -15.87
CA SER A 87 0.60 -2.00 -17.19
C SER A 87 2.12 -2.00 -17.27
N ALA A 88 2.66 -2.51 -18.36
CA ALA A 88 4.07 -2.47 -18.65
C ALA A 88 4.30 -1.84 -20.02
N SER A 89 5.30 -0.97 -20.12
CA SER A 89 5.76 -0.37 -21.37
C SER A 89 7.27 -0.55 -21.52
N VAL A 90 7.70 -0.77 -22.73
CA VAL A 90 9.12 -0.88 -23.09
C VAL A 90 9.44 0.27 -24.04
N ALA A 91 10.31 1.18 -23.61
CA ALA A 91 10.78 2.30 -24.43
C ALA A 91 12.30 2.46 -24.23
N ASP A 92 13.04 2.53 -25.32
CA ASP A 92 14.51 2.79 -25.32
C ASP A 92 15.31 1.92 -24.33
N ASP A 93 15.05 0.61 -24.29
CA ASP A 93 15.66 -0.36 -23.35
C ASP A 93 15.30 -0.13 -21.87
N VAL A 94 14.30 0.69 -21.58
CA VAL A 94 13.73 0.86 -20.23
C VAL A 94 12.36 0.19 -20.18
N ILE A 95 12.17 -0.65 -19.18
CA ILE A 95 10.89 -1.25 -18.85
C ILE A 95 10.27 -0.45 -17.71
N GLU A 96 9.13 0.14 -17.95
CA GLU A 96 8.34 0.81 -16.93
C GLU A 96 7.11 -0.02 -16.60
N VAL A 97 6.92 -0.30 -15.33
CA VAL A 97 5.76 -1.04 -14.82
C VAL A 97 5.00 -0.17 -13.85
N THR A 98 3.70 -0.07 -14.06
CA THR A 98 2.77 0.58 -13.13
C THR A 98 1.76 -0.46 -12.64
N VAL A 99 1.66 -0.59 -11.32
CA VAL A 99 0.69 -1.43 -10.63
C VAL A 99 -0.31 -0.53 -9.92
N THR A 100 -1.59 -0.78 -10.15
CA THR A 100 -2.69 -0.06 -9.51
C THR A 100 -3.56 -1.05 -8.74
N CYS A 101 -3.80 -0.74 -7.49
CA CYS A 101 -4.61 -1.53 -6.56
C CYS A 101 -5.78 -0.69 -6.06
N SER A 102 -6.98 -1.20 -6.13
CA SER A 102 -8.16 -0.61 -5.50
C SER A 102 -8.53 -1.43 -4.26
N ALA A 103 -8.39 -0.81 -3.10
CA ALA A 103 -8.74 -1.39 -1.81
C ALA A 103 -10.06 -0.80 -1.30
N ASP A 104 -10.88 -1.63 -0.65
CA ASP A 104 -12.09 -1.17 0.00
C ASP A 104 -11.74 -0.51 1.34
N LEU A 105 -12.26 0.71 1.57
CA LEU A 105 -12.06 1.40 2.84
C LEU A 105 -12.76 0.71 4.00
N GLN A 106 -13.78 -0.09 3.76
CA GLN A 106 -14.44 -0.87 4.81
C GLN A 106 -13.54 -1.97 5.38
N GLU A 107 -12.73 -2.61 4.55
CA GLU A 107 -11.77 -3.63 4.98
C GLU A 107 -10.46 -3.02 5.48
N ALA A 108 -10.06 -1.87 4.92
CA ALA A 108 -8.82 -1.18 5.28
C ALA A 108 -8.90 -0.38 6.59
N SER A 109 -10.10 -0.03 7.06
CA SER A 109 -10.28 0.80 8.25
C SER A 109 -11.16 0.13 9.30
N VAL A 110 -10.90 0.45 10.57
CA VAL A 110 -11.72 0.01 11.71
C VAL A 110 -13.08 0.72 11.72
N LEU A 111 -13.22 1.82 10.98
CA LEU A 111 -14.48 2.53 10.81
C LEU A 111 -15.12 2.09 9.48
N PRO A 112 -16.45 1.86 9.45
CA PRO A 112 -17.18 1.54 8.22
C PRO A 112 -17.31 2.80 7.35
N LEU A 113 -16.21 3.21 6.71
CA LEU A 113 -16.20 4.32 5.77
C LEU A 113 -16.59 3.79 4.38
N PRO A 114 -17.68 4.29 3.78
CA PRO A 114 -18.00 3.90 2.41
C PRO A 114 -16.99 4.49 1.43
N GLY A 115 -16.51 3.69 0.50
CA GLY A 115 -15.61 4.13 -0.57
C GLY A 115 -14.49 3.16 -0.85
N SER A 116 -13.75 3.43 -1.92
CA SER A 116 -12.55 2.71 -2.31
C SER A 116 -11.35 3.66 -2.36
N LEU A 117 -10.20 3.16 -1.98
CA LEU A 117 -8.92 3.86 -2.10
C LEU A 117 -8.13 3.23 -3.24
N THR A 118 -7.77 4.04 -4.23
CA THR A 118 -6.87 3.61 -5.31
C THR A 118 -5.44 3.97 -4.96
N ILE A 119 -4.57 2.97 -4.97
CA ILE A 119 -3.14 3.09 -4.71
C ILE A 119 -2.42 2.65 -5.97
N SER A 120 -1.49 3.46 -6.46
CA SER A 120 -0.64 3.12 -7.59
C SER A 120 0.83 3.25 -7.23
N GLY A 121 1.63 2.31 -7.72
CA GLY A 121 3.09 2.33 -7.63
C GLY A 121 3.69 2.09 -9.01
N SER A 122 4.79 2.75 -9.31
CA SER A 122 5.52 2.57 -10.56
C SER A 122 6.99 2.31 -10.32
N ALA A 123 7.59 1.51 -11.18
CA ALA A 123 9.02 1.23 -11.18
C ALA A 123 9.54 1.13 -12.61
N SER A 124 10.78 1.55 -12.81
CA SER A 124 11.46 1.45 -14.09
C SER A 124 12.79 0.73 -13.91
N GLU A 125 13.11 -0.18 -14.83
CA GLU A 125 14.36 -0.94 -14.87
C GLU A 125 14.93 -0.92 -16.28
N VAL A 126 16.25 -0.87 -16.36
CA VAL A 126 16.96 -0.94 -17.66
C VAL A 126 17.06 -2.40 -18.09
N ARG A 127 16.66 -2.67 -19.33
CA ARG A 127 16.81 -3.99 -19.94
C ARG A 127 18.30 -4.27 -20.20
N ASP A 128 18.78 -5.44 -19.82
CA ASP A 128 20.14 -5.86 -20.10
C ASP A 128 20.28 -6.34 -21.57
N ALA A 129 20.46 -5.39 -22.47
CA ALA A 129 20.64 -5.65 -23.90
C ALA A 129 21.94 -6.40 -24.22
N PHE A 130 22.88 -6.55 -23.28
CA PHE A 130 24.15 -7.22 -23.51
C PHE A 130 24.08 -8.76 -23.43
N ARG A 131 23.01 -9.33 -22.89
CA ARG A 131 22.82 -10.78 -22.82
C ARG A 131 22.47 -11.44 -24.16
N GLU A 132 22.05 -10.67 -25.16
CA GLU A 132 21.65 -11.20 -26.47
C GLU A 132 22.81 -11.36 -27.46
N ARG A 133 24.05 -10.94 -27.15
CA ARG A 133 25.18 -10.93 -28.09
C ARG A 133 26.24 -11.99 -27.83
N THR A 134 25.88 -13.13 -27.30
CA THR A 134 26.82 -14.28 -27.37
C THR A 134 26.41 -15.12 -28.55
N PRO A 135 27.26 -15.18 -29.61
CA PRO A 135 27.02 -15.98 -30.80
C PRO A 135 27.02 -17.47 -30.48
#